data_2b4428d40860badd0871fcd2a5a5317d
#
_entry.id   2b4428d40860badd0871fcd2a5a5317d
#
_cell.length_a   1.000
_cell.length_b   1.000
_cell.length_c   1.000
_cell.angle_alpha   90.00
_cell.angle_beta   90.00
_cell.angle_gamma   90.00
#
_symmetry.space_group_name_H-M   'P 1'
#
loop_
_entity.id
_entity.type
_entity.pdbx_description
1 polymer ?
#
loop_
_entity_poly.entity_id
_entity_poly.type
_entity_poly.pdbx_seq_one_letter_code
_entity_poly.pdbx_strand_id
1 'polypeptide(L)'
;MDDVRTVGTGPHRVLGLHGWFGSSQGWGQLPDYVDRSACTWAFPDLRGYGGRRDEAGEHTVAEVARDTLAVADRLGWDRFSLVGHSMGAKYAQQVLVDAPDRVRALVSISGVPAGAVPLDEQGRSLFTGAADERANRYAIIDMTTGNRLPAAFVDGLVQHSLDVSDVEAFRDYFHAFCDEDIAAAVAPVADRVPVLVVAGAHDAALGPDAAKATWLQIYPNAELVVLAEAGHYPMYETPALLVAAVEEFLARV
;
A
#
# COMPACT_ATOMS: atom_id res chain seq x y z
N MET A 1 -9.49 -6.15 20.07
CA MET A 1 -8.36 -6.60 19.23
C MET A 1 -7.55 -5.39 18.89
N ASP A 2 -6.23 -5.51 18.86
CA ASP A 2 -5.39 -4.37 18.49
C ASP A 2 -5.55 -4.14 16.98
N ASP A 3 -6.13 -3.01 16.63
CA ASP A 3 -6.34 -2.54 15.25
C ASP A 3 -5.03 -2.02 14.61
N VAL A 4 -3.92 -2.05 15.35
CA VAL A 4 -2.59 -1.63 14.90
C VAL A 4 -1.53 -2.62 15.38
N ARG A 5 -0.87 -3.28 14.42
CA ARG A 5 0.31 -4.11 14.72
C ARG A 5 1.54 -3.22 14.78
N THR A 6 2.33 -3.28 15.86
CA THR A 6 3.58 -2.53 16.00
C THR A 6 4.80 -3.43 16.03
N VAL A 7 5.91 -2.97 15.42
CA VAL A 7 7.18 -3.70 15.35
C VAL A 7 8.33 -2.72 15.53
N GLY A 8 9.28 -3.06 16.40
CA GLY A 8 10.46 -2.24 16.70
C GLY A 8 10.24 -1.18 17.77
N THR A 9 11.32 -0.51 18.15
CA THR A 9 11.34 0.51 19.20
C THR A 9 12.24 1.71 18.82
N GLY A 10 12.75 1.71 17.57
CA GLY A 10 13.65 2.75 17.07
C GLY A 10 12.99 4.13 16.98
N PRO A 11 13.79 5.19 16.87
CA PRO A 11 13.31 6.57 16.87
C PRO A 11 12.57 6.97 15.57
N HIS A 12 12.88 6.32 14.44
CA HIS A 12 12.22 6.63 13.17
C HIS A 12 10.83 5.95 13.12
N ARG A 13 9.78 6.75 13.05
CA ARG A 13 8.38 6.29 13.06
C ARG A 13 7.91 6.03 11.63
N VAL A 14 7.31 4.86 11.37
CA VAL A 14 6.84 4.45 10.04
C VAL A 14 5.42 3.90 10.12
N LEU A 15 4.49 4.49 9.36
CA LEU A 15 3.14 3.96 9.18
C LEU A 15 3.05 3.17 7.89
N GLY A 16 2.68 1.89 7.98
CA GLY A 16 2.51 1.00 6.84
C GLY A 16 1.04 0.80 6.48
N LEU A 17 0.59 1.28 5.32
CA LEU A 17 -0.78 1.15 4.82
C LEU A 17 -0.87 0.00 3.83
N HIS A 18 -1.70 -1.00 4.14
CA HIS A 18 -1.80 -2.24 3.37
C HIS A 18 -2.57 -2.08 2.05
N GLY A 19 -2.39 -3.05 1.15
CA GLY A 19 -3.11 -3.15 -0.13
C GLY A 19 -4.50 -3.79 0.01
N TRP A 20 -5.23 -3.83 -1.10
CA TRP A 20 -6.63 -4.27 -1.19
C TRP A 20 -6.87 -5.71 -0.73
N PHE A 21 -5.90 -6.62 -0.95
CA PHE A 21 -5.95 -8.01 -0.50
C PHE A 21 -5.24 -8.24 0.85
N GLY A 22 -4.83 -7.17 1.54
CA GLY A 22 -4.01 -7.23 2.74
C GLY A 22 -4.74 -6.87 4.04
N SER A 23 -3.95 -6.72 5.08
CA SER A 23 -4.34 -6.25 6.44
C SER A 23 -3.08 -5.84 7.19
N SER A 24 -3.19 -5.46 8.45
CA SER A 24 -2.04 -5.26 9.37
C SER A 24 -1.12 -6.49 9.44
N GLN A 25 -1.64 -7.68 9.19
CA GLN A 25 -0.91 -8.96 9.16
C GLN A 25 -0.41 -9.34 7.75
N GLY A 26 -0.87 -8.64 6.70
CA GLY A 26 -0.62 -8.95 5.29
C GLY A 26 0.68 -8.37 4.72
N TRP A 27 1.74 -8.26 5.55
CA TRP A 27 3.03 -7.69 5.16
C TRP A 27 4.13 -8.73 4.92
N GLY A 28 3.73 -10.01 4.73
CA GLY A 28 4.69 -11.10 4.52
C GLY A 28 5.76 -11.13 5.58
N GLN A 29 7.02 -11.24 5.13
CA GLN A 29 8.19 -11.27 6.01
C GLN A 29 8.84 -9.90 6.25
N LEU A 30 8.30 -8.80 5.70
CA LEU A 30 8.84 -7.46 5.92
C LEU A 30 9.02 -7.15 7.42
N PRO A 31 8.03 -7.39 8.32
CA PRO A 31 8.18 -7.10 9.74
C PRO A 31 9.25 -7.93 10.46
N ASP A 32 9.70 -9.02 9.86
CA ASP A 32 10.73 -9.90 10.44
C ASP A 32 12.14 -9.45 10.08
N TYR A 33 12.30 -8.71 8.98
CA TYR A 33 13.61 -8.29 8.47
C TYR A 33 13.95 -6.83 8.76
N VAL A 34 12.98 -5.97 9.15
CA VAL A 34 13.25 -4.56 9.46
C VAL A 34 14.14 -4.38 10.69
N ASP A 35 15.03 -3.40 10.65
CA ASP A 35 15.83 -3.01 11.81
C ASP A 35 14.94 -2.38 12.90
N ARG A 36 14.61 -3.20 13.89
CA ARG A 36 13.75 -2.85 15.01
C ARG A 36 14.37 -1.84 15.98
N SER A 37 15.68 -1.61 15.88
CA SER A 37 16.39 -0.62 16.69
C SER A 37 16.45 0.75 16.02
N ALA A 38 16.41 0.80 14.70
CA ALA A 38 16.38 2.03 13.91
C ALA A 38 14.95 2.58 13.76
N CYS A 39 13.98 1.72 13.52
CA CYS A 39 12.61 2.09 13.23
C CYS A 39 11.59 1.54 14.23
N THR A 40 10.49 2.27 14.39
CA THR A 40 9.23 1.73 14.94
C THR A 40 8.19 1.77 13.84
N TRP A 41 7.73 0.61 13.43
CA TRP A 41 6.68 0.44 12.44
C TRP A 41 5.32 0.26 13.12
N ALA A 42 4.29 0.86 12.54
CA ALA A 42 2.91 0.59 12.89
C ALA A 42 2.12 0.28 11.62
N PHE A 43 1.41 -0.83 11.64
CA PHE A 43 0.59 -1.33 10.54
C PHE A 43 -0.87 -1.31 11.01
N PRO A 44 -1.63 -0.24 10.72
CA PRO A 44 -3.06 -0.20 11.04
C PRO A 44 -3.85 -1.09 10.09
N ASP A 45 -4.94 -1.67 10.60
CA ASP A 45 -6.01 -2.17 9.76
C ASP A 45 -6.90 -1.02 9.30
N LEU A 46 -7.28 -1.01 8.03
CA LEU A 46 -8.30 -0.11 7.52
C LEU A 46 -9.69 -0.59 7.97
N ARG A 47 -10.70 0.30 8.00
CA ARG A 47 -12.09 -0.09 8.28
C ARG A 47 -12.51 -1.19 7.32
N GLY A 48 -13.27 -2.15 7.78
CA GLY A 48 -13.64 -3.33 6.99
C GLY A 48 -12.53 -4.38 6.84
N TYR A 49 -11.35 -4.21 7.53
CA TYR A 49 -10.24 -5.16 7.46
C TYR A 49 -9.71 -5.55 8.84
N GLY A 50 -9.22 -6.79 8.93
CA GLY A 50 -8.50 -7.32 10.09
C GLY A 50 -9.23 -7.11 11.41
N GLY A 51 -8.60 -6.42 12.36
CA GLY A 51 -9.20 -6.07 13.64
C GLY A 51 -10.35 -5.08 13.57
N ARG A 52 -10.51 -4.38 12.44
CA ARG A 52 -11.57 -3.41 12.16
C ARG A 52 -12.59 -3.92 11.13
N ARG A 53 -12.65 -5.24 10.89
CA ARG A 53 -13.48 -5.84 9.84
C ARG A 53 -14.96 -5.49 9.96
N ASP A 54 -15.47 -5.41 11.18
CA ASP A 54 -16.89 -5.11 11.44
C ASP A 54 -17.14 -3.61 11.65
N GLU A 55 -16.13 -2.76 11.42
CA GLU A 55 -16.22 -1.31 11.58
C GLU A 55 -16.68 -0.66 10.27
N ALA A 56 -17.89 -0.11 10.29
CA ALA A 56 -18.44 0.59 9.12
C ALA A 56 -17.69 1.89 8.82
N GLY A 57 -17.68 2.29 7.54
CA GLY A 57 -17.05 3.51 7.07
C GLY A 57 -17.62 3.98 5.74
N GLU A 58 -17.06 5.09 5.25
CA GLU A 58 -17.29 5.61 3.90
C GLU A 58 -16.37 4.92 2.89
N HIS A 59 -15.30 4.26 3.37
CA HIS A 59 -14.24 3.57 2.62
C HIS A 59 -13.60 4.42 1.52
N THR A 60 -13.56 5.75 1.73
CA THR A 60 -12.99 6.73 0.79
C THR A 60 -11.50 6.99 1.07
N VAL A 61 -10.80 7.56 0.06
CA VAL A 61 -9.40 7.99 0.23
C VAL A 61 -9.25 8.97 1.40
N ALA A 62 -10.19 9.92 1.54
CA ALA A 62 -10.18 10.91 2.60
C ALA A 62 -10.42 10.31 3.99
N GLU A 63 -11.31 9.31 4.12
CA GLU A 63 -11.54 8.64 5.40
C GLU A 63 -10.30 7.89 5.86
N VAL A 64 -9.64 7.15 4.96
CA VAL A 64 -8.41 6.44 5.31
C VAL A 64 -7.30 7.38 5.76
N ALA A 65 -7.17 8.54 5.11
CA ALA A 65 -6.19 9.55 5.53
C ALA A 65 -6.49 10.08 6.93
N ARG A 66 -7.75 10.42 7.25
CA ARG A 66 -8.17 10.84 8.59
C ARG A 66 -7.89 9.77 9.65
N ASP A 67 -8.23 8.52 9.36
CA ASP A 67 -7.99 7.39 10.28
C ASP A 67 -6.48 7.17 10.51
N THR A 68 -5.67 7.29 9.46
CA THR A 68 -4.21 7.16 9.55
C THR A 68 -3.61 8.25 10.44
N LEU A 69 -4.06 9.50 10.31
CA LEU A 69 -3.63 10.60 11.18
C LEU A 69 -4.09 10.38 12.62
N ALA A 70 -5.30 9.86 12.83
CA ALA A 70 -5.79 9.51 14.17
C ALA A 70 -4.98 8.37 14.81
N VAL A 71 -4.48 7.41 14.02
CA VAL A 71 -3.54 6.38 14.51
C VAL A 71 -2.21 7.02 14.94
N ALA A 72 -1.65 7.93 14.14
CA ALA A 72 -0.44 8.65 14.51
C ALA A 72 -0.62 9.44 15.82
N ASP A 73 -1.76 10.10 16.00
CA ASP A 73 -2.08 10.84 17.22
C ASP A 73 -2.19 9.95 18.45
N ARG A 74 -2.88 8.78 18.33
CA ARG A 74 -2.97 7.77 19.41
C ARG A 74 -1.60 7.23 19.82
N LEU A 75 -0.67 7.10 18.84
CA LEU A 75 0.70 6.65 19.10
C LEU A 75 1.64 7.75 19.61
N GLY A 76 1.18 9.01 19.65
CA GLY A 76 2.00 10.17 20.03
C GLY A 76 3.09 10.47 18.98
N TRP A 77 2.81 10.23 17.70
CA TRP A 77 3.76 10.44 16.60
C TRP A 77 3.52 11.76 15.88
N ASP A 78 4.25 12.79 16.23
CA ASP A 78 4.15 14.11 15.58
C ASP A 78 4.64 14.06 14.13
N ARG A 79 5.73 13.33 13.86
CA ARG A 79 6.31 13.15 12.52
C ARG A 79 6.62 11.68 12.26
N PHE A 80 6.32 11.24 11.02
CA PHE A 80 6.48 9.85 10.61
C PHE A 80 6.74 9.75 9.10
N SER A 81 7.28 8.63 8.66
CA SER A 81 7.31 8.23 7.24
C SER A 81 6.12 7.36 6.93
N LEU A 82 5.67 7.40 5.68
CA LEU A 82 4.58 6.59 5.15
C LEU A 82 5.13 5.53 4.21
N VAL A 83 4.66 4.31 4.36
CA VAL A 83 4.92 3.20 3.44
C VAL A 83 3.58 2.64 3.00
N GLY A 84 3.24 2.80 1.74
CA GLY A 84 1.98 2.29 1.19
C GLY A 84 2.21 1.15 0.21
N HIS A 85 1.50 0.05 0.38
CA HIS A 85 1.45 -1.03 -0.62
C HIS A 85 0.19 -0.92 -1.45
N SER A 86 0.32 -0.96 -2.78
CA SER A 86 -0.81 -0.98 -3.72
C SER A 86 -1.80 0.17 -3.44
N MET A 87 -3.07 -0.09 -3.12
CA MET A 87 -4.05 0.94 -2.76
C MET A 87 -3.59 1.80 -1.57
N GLY A 88 -2.87 1.21 -0.61
CA GLY A 88 -2.34 1.94 0.55
C GLY A 88 -1.39 3.08 0.18
N ALA A 89 -0.73 2.99 -0.98
CA ALA A 89 0.13 4.06 -1.49
C ALA A 89 -0.68 5.28 -1.95
N LYS A 90 -1.89 5.09 -2.48
CA LYS A 90 -2.80 6.20 -2.80
C LYS A 90 -3.25 6.93 -1.53
N TYR A 91 -3.59 6.18 -0.50
CA TYR A 91 -4.00 6.75 0.79
C TYR A 91 -2.86 7.49 1.49
N ALA A 92 -1.64 6.97 1.39
CA ALA A 92 -0.44 7.65 1.90
C ALA A 92 -0.22 9.02 1.22
N GLN A 93 -0.54 9.15 -0.06
CA GLN A 93 -0.50 10.43 -0.77
C GLN A 93 -1.53 11.43 -0.23
N GLN A 94 -2.74 10.97 0.13
CA GLN A 94 -3.74 11.84 0.75
C GLN A 94 -3.31 12.28 2.15
N VAL A 95 -2.68 11.41 2.95
CA VAL A 95 -2.10 11.80 4.24
C VAL A 95 -1.04 12.90 4.06
N LEU A 96 -0.21 12.82 3.01
CA LEU A 96 0.76 13.87 2.68
C LEU A 96 0.05 15.20 2.31
N VAL A 97 -1.07 15.15 1.60
CA VAL A 97 -1.87 16.34 1.29
C VAL A 97 -2.43 16.98 2.57
N ASP A 98 -3.03 16.17 3.44
CA ASP A 98 -3.74 16.65 4.62
C ASP A 98 -2.79 17.13 5.75
N ALA A 99 -1.58 16.56 5.82
CA ALA A 99 -0.62 16.88 6.89
C ALA A 99 0.84 16.87 6.41
N PRO A 100 1.20 17.73 5.44
CA PRO A 100 2.53 17.69 4.78
C PRO A 100 3.69 17.91 5.76
N ASP A 101 3.50 18.67 6.83
CA ASP A 101 4.54 18.95 7.82
C ASP A 101 4.79 17.76 8.78
N ARG A 102 3.88 16.80 8.83
CA ARG A 102 4.00 15.57 9.63
C ARG A 102 4.69 14.45 8.89
N VAL A 103 4.70 14.46 7.56
CA VAL A 103 5.30 13.40 6.75
C VAL A 103 6.79 13.69 6.53
N ARG A 104 7.66 12.71 6.86
CA ARG A 104 9.10 12.80 6.64
C ARG A 104 9.51 12.32 5.26
N ALA A 105 8.89 11.22 4.84
CA ALA A 105 9.15 10.56 3.57
C ALA A 105 7.95 9.70 3.17
N LEU A 106 7.84 9.43 1.87
CA LEU A 106 6.81 8.56 1.30
C LEU A 106 7.47 7.41 0.52
N VAL A 107 7.10 6.17 0.86
CA VAL A 107 7.50 4.98 0.13
C VAL A 107 6.26 4.34 -0.50
N SER A 108 6.30 4.16 -1.80
CA SER A 108 5.30 3.42 -2.59
C SER A 108 5.84 2.04 -2.95
N ILE A 109 5.14 0.99 -2.58
CA ILE A 109 5.46 -0.39 -2.97
C ILE A 109 4.38 -0.88 -3.93
N SER A 110 4.72 -1.06 -5.19
CA SER A 110 3.74 -1.41 -6.26
C SER A 110 2.46 -0.58 -6.14
N GLY A 111 2.63 0.75 -5.96
CA GLY A 111 1.58 1.61 -5.45
C GLY A 111 0.66 2.17 -6.51
N VAL A 112 -0.64 2.25 -6.17
CA VAL A 112 -1.65 2.95 -6.96
C VAL A 112 -1.30 4.45 -7.00
N PRO A 113 -1.28 5.08 -8.19
CA PRO A 113 -0.97 6.50 -8.34
C PRO A 113 -2.08 7.40 -7.78
N ALA A 114 -1.79 8.70 -7.67
CA ALA A 114 -2.75 9.72 -7.21
C ALA A 114 -3.95 9.89 -8.14
N GLY A 115 -3.75 9.76 -9.46
CA GLY A 115 -4.83 9.84 -10.45
C GLY A 115 -5.76 8.62 -10.43
N ALA A 116 -6.89 8.74 -11.10
CA ALA A 116 -7.77 7.60 -11.38
C ALA A 116 -7.03 6.55 -12.22
N VAL A 117 -7.33 5.27 -12.00
CA VAL A 117 -6.73 4.15 -12.74
C VAL A 117 -7.64 3.77 -13.90
N PRO A 118 -7.23 3.99 -15.15
CA PRO A 118 -8.03 3.62 -16.30
C PRO A 118 -8.04 2.09 -16.45
N LEU A 119 -9.23 1.51 -16.46
CA LEU A 119 -9.47 0.10 -16.74
C LEU A 119 -10.38 0.00 -17.96
N ASP A 120 -10.07 -0.93 -18.87
CA ASP A 120 -10.99 -1.31 -19.91
C ASP A 120 -12.20 -2.09 -19.33
N GLU A 121 -13.19 -2.40 -20.15
CA GLU A 121 -14.41 -3.09 -19.72
C GLU A 121 -14.12 -4.45 -19.06
N GLN A 122 -13.18 -5.21 -19.62
CA GLN A 122 -12.79 -6.52 -19.09
C GLN A 122 -12.07 -6.39 -17.74
N GLY A 123 -11.11 -5.48 -17.62
CA GLY A 123 -10.42 -5.18 -16.37
C GLY A 123 -11.40 -4.71 -15.30
N ARG A 124 -12.30 -3.77 -15.62
CA ARG A 124 -13.29 -3.28 -14.67
C ARG A 124 -14.23 -4.40 -14.19
N SER A 125 -14.70 -5.26 -15.10
CA SER A 125 -15.53 -6.42 -14.75
C SER A 125 -14.80 -7.39 -13.80
N LEU A 126 -13.51 -7.68 -14.09
CA LEU A 126 -12.68 -8.54 -13.25
C LEU A 126 -12.53 -7.99 -11.85
N PHE A 127 -12.16 -6.70 -11.73
CA PHE A 127 -11.93 -6.07 -10.43
C PHE A 127 -13.25 -5.88 -9.65
N THR A 128 -14.32 -5.42 -10.28
CA THR A 128 -15.64 -5.28 -9.62
C THR A 128 -16.15 -6.62 -9.10
N GLY A 129 -16.01 -7.70 -9.86
CA GLY A 129 -16.45 -9.04 -9.47
C GLY A 129 -15.60 -9.68 -8.36
N ALA A 130 -14.44 -9.11 -8.01
CA ALA A 130 -13.55 -9.69 -7.00
C ALA A 130 -14.11 -9.65 -5.56
N ALA A 131 -15.11 -8.80 -5.30
CA ALA A 131 -15.81 -8.77 -4.03
C ALA A 131 -16.60 -10.09 -3.78
N ASP A 132 -17.24 -10.59 -4.84
CA ASP A 132 -18.19 -11.72 -4.76
C ASP A 132 -17.56 -13.04 -5.24
N GLU A 133 -16.58 -12.97 -6.16
CA GLU A 133 -16.03 -14.13 -6.85
C GLU A 133 -14.56 -14.41 -6.45
N ARG A 134 -14.33 -15.51 -5.72
CA ARG A 134 -12.98 -15.99 -5.39
C ARG A 134 -12.07 -16.11 -6.62
N ALA A 135 -12.62 -16.57 -7.75
CA ALA A 135 -11.86 -16.76 -8.98
C ALA A 135 -11.31 -15.43 -9.54
N ASN A 136 -12.03 -14.33 -9.37
CA ASN A 136 -11.57 -13.01 -9.77
C ASN A 136 -10.42 -12.52 -8.87
N ARG A 137 -10.50 -12.75 -7.55
CA ARG A 137 -9.36 -12.48 -6.64
C ARG A 137 -8.13 -13.25 -7.07
N TYR A 138 -8.29 -14.55 -7.37
CA TYR A 138 -7.21 -15.40 -7.85
C TYR A 138 -6.59 -14.83 -9.14
N ALA A 139 -7.41 -14.53 -10.14
CA ALA A 139 -6.94 -14.02 -11.42
C ALA A 139 -6.18 -12.69 -11.30
N ILE A 140 -6.64 -11.77 -10.43
CA ILE A 140 -5.94 -10.51 -10.17
C ILE A 140 -4.58 -10.75 -9.53
N ILE A 141 -4.51 -11.58 -8.48
CA ILE A 141 -3.25 -11.86 -7.78
C ILE A 141 -2.27 -12.58 -8.70
N ASP A 142 -2.73 -13.58 -9.47
CA ASP A 142 -1.89 -14.33 -10.40
C ASP A 142 -1.34 -13.41 -11.51
N MET A 143 -2.20 -12.61 -12.14
CA MET A 143 -1.81 -11.62 -13.15
C MET A 143 -0.78 -10.61 -12.61
N THR A 144 -1.01 -10.05 -11.44
CA THR A 144 -0.13 -9.03 -10.86
C THR A 144 1.19 -9.60 -10.32
N THR A 145 1.27 -10.93 -10.12
CA THR A 145 2.53 -11.63 -9.84
C THR A 145 3.20 -12.19 -11.11
N GLY A 146 2.67 -11.86 -12.30
CA GLY A 146 3.22 -12.24 -13.60
C GLY A 146 2.88 -13.68 -14.02
N ASN A 147 1.84 -14.31 -13.47
CA ASN A 147 1.41 -15.69 -13.75
C ASN A 147 2.54 -16.72 -13.58
N ARG A 148 3.46 -16.54 -12.62
CA ARG A 148 4.69 -17.29 -12.47
C ARG A 148 4.85 -18.01 -11.13
N LEU A 149 3.98 -17.72 -10.17
CA LEU A 149 4.10 -18.28 -8.83
C LEU A 149 3.23 -19.53 -8.67
N PRO A 150 3.60 -20.46 -7.76
CA PRO A 150 2.79 -21.64 -7.51
C PRO A 150 1.35 -21.29 -7.11
N ALA A 151 0.38 -22.09 -7.57
CA ALA A 151 -1.03 -21.89 -7.23
C ALA A 151 -1.26 -21.81 -5.72
N ALA A 152 -0.55 -22.58 -4.91
CA ALA A 152 -0.66 -22.52 -3.45
C ALA A 152 -0.27 -21.16 -2.86
N PHE A 153 0.66 -20.43 -3.49
CA PHE A 153 1.00 -19.06 -3.08
C PHE A 153 -0.16 -18.11 -3.37
N VAL A 154 -0.71 -18.16 -4.58
CA VAL A 154 -1.83 -17.32 -5.00
C VAL A 154 -3.07 -17.63 -4.14
N ASP A 155 -3.39 -18.91 -3.94
CA ASP A 155 -4.49 -19.35 -3.09
C ASP A 155 -4.33 -18.89 -1.63
N GLY A 156 -3.11 -18.86 -1.11
CA GLY A 156 -2.82 -18.36 0.23
C GLY A 156 -3.17 -16.89 0.39
N LEU A 157 -2.81 -16.04 -0.58
CA LEU A 157 -3.16 -14.61 -0.58
C LEU A 157 -4.67 -14.38 -0.78
N VAL A 158 -5.30 -15.17 -1.66
CA VAL A 158 -6.76 -15.13 -1.85
C VAL A 158 -7.48 -15.48 -0.54
N GLN A 159 -7.06 -16.57 0.11
CA GLN A 159 -7.69 -16.99 1.36
C GLN A 159 -7.49 -15.95 2.46
N HIS A 160 -6.28 -15.43 2.61
CA HIS A 160 -6.02 -14.32 3.53
C HIS A 160 -6.98 -13.15 3.30
N SER A 161 -7.13 -12.70 2.04
CA SER A 161 -7.99 -11.57 1.72
C SER A 161 -9.48 -11.83 2.06
N LEU A 162 -9.96 -13.06 1.88
CA LEU A 162 -11.34 -13.45 2.23
C LEU A 162 -11.55 -13.49 3.74
N ASP A 163 -10.54 -13.94 4.48
CA ASP A 163 -10.62 -14.07 5.93
C ASP A 163 -10.59 -12.71 6.64
N VAL A 164 -9.86 -11.73 6.07
CA VAL A 164 -9.61 -10.45 6.74
C VAL A 164 -10.51 -9.31 6.28
N SER A 165 -11.12 -9.37 5.09
CA SER A 165 -11.94 -8.27 4.58
C SER A 165 -13.44 -8.49 4.76
N ASP A 166 -14.16 -7.42 5.07
CA ASP A 166 -15.60 -7.32 4.84
C ASP A 166 -15.89 -7.16 3.35
N VAL A 167 -16.97 -7.74 2.85
CA VAL A 167 -17.27 -7.78 1.41
C VAL A 167 -17.71 -6.41 0.86
N GLU A 168 -18.45 -5.62 1.66
CA GLU A 168 -18.90 -4.29 1.26
C GLU A 168 -17.72 -3.32 1.26
N ALA A 169 -16.92 -3.32 2.33
CA ALA A 169 -15.70 -2.54 2.40
C ALA A 169 -14.73 -2.88 1.26
N PHE A 170 -14.54 -4.16 0.97
CA PHE A 170 -13.69 -4.60 -0.14
C PHE A 170 -14.18 -4.06 -1.50
N ARG A 171 -15.50 -4.04 -1.71
CA ARG A 171 -16.11 -3.46 -2.93
C ARG A 171 -15.93 -1.96 -3.01
N ASP A 172 -16.18 -1.23 -1.92
CA ASP A 172 -16.10 0.22 -1.87
C ASP A 172 -14.65 0.71 -2.06
N TYR A 173 -13.68 0.04 -1.44
CA TYR A 173 -12.27 0.39 -1.62
C TYR A 173 -11.78 0.22 -3.06
N PHE A 174 -12.39 -0.67 -3.86
CA PHE A 174 -12.10 -0.71 -5.29
C PHE A 174 -12.42 0.64 -5.95
N HIS A 175 -13.59 1.20 -5.65
CA HIS A 175 -13.98 2.52 -6.17
C HIS A 175 -13.08 3.63 -5.64
N ALA A 176 -12.72 3.59 -4.36
CA ALA A 176 -11.84 4.58 -3.76
C ALA A 176 -10.45 4.61 -4.42
N PHE A 177 -9.77 3.47 -4.56
CA PHE A 177 -8.44 3.49 -5.14
C PHE A 177 -8.43 3.60 -6.67
N CYS A 178 -9.48 3.13 -7.36
CA CYS A 178 -9.55 3.13 -8.82
C CYS A 178 -10.13 4.42 -9.39
N ASP A 179 -11.22 4.92 -8.83
CA ASP A 179 -12.02 5.99 -9.44
C ASP A 179 -11.74 7.38 -8.84
N GLU A 180 -11.38 7.47 -7.56
CA GLU A 180 -11.03 8.77 -6.98
C GLU A 180 -9.70 9.30 -7.57
N ASP A 181 -9.71 10.57 -7.99
CA ASP A 181 -8.55 11.28 -8.53
C ASP A 181 -8.13 12.38 -7.54
N ILE A 182 -6.96 12.21 -6.92
CA ILE A 182 -6.38 13.17 -5.98
C ILE A 182 -5.13 13.87 -6.57
N ALA A 183 -4.81 13.68 -7.85
CA ALA A 183 -3.58 14.17 -8.45
C ALA A 183 -3.44 15.70 -8.34
N ALA A 184 -4.53 16.43 -8.53
CA ALA A 184 -4.53 17.89 -8.42
C ALA A 184 -4.25 18.37 -6.97
N ALA A 185 -4.65 17.59 -5.96
CA ALA A 185 -4.37 17.90 -4.55
C ALA A 185 -2.94 17.51 -4.16
N VAL A 186 -2.39 16.45 -4.76
CA VAL A 186 -1.01 15.98 -4.50
C VAL A 186 0.03 16.90 -5.12
N ALA A 187 -0.20 17.41 -6.33
CA ALA A 187 0.78 18.20 -7.08
C ALA A 187 1.43 19.35 -6.28
N PRO A 188 0.70 20.16 -5.48
CA PRO A 188 1.30 21.26 -4.70
C PRO A 188 2.19 20.81 -3.54
N VAL A 189 2.14 19.54 -3.13
CA VAL A 189 2.91 19.00 -2.01
C VAL A 189 3.93 17.93 -2.42
N ALA A 190 4.00 17.61 -3.70
CA ALA A 190 4.81 16.52 -4.24
C ALA A 190 6.33 16.69 -4.03
N ASP A 191 6.82 17.93 -3.90
CA ASP A 191 8.22 18.26 -3.66
C ASP A 191 8.57 18.44 -2.16
N ARG A 192 7.56 18.33 -1.28
CA ARG A 192 7.73 18.57 0.17
C ARG A 192 8.50 17.48 0.89
N VAL A 193 8.50 16.26 0.36
CA VAL A 193 9.13 15.08 0.98
C VAL A 193 9.90 14.26 -0.04
N PRO A 194 10.97 13.58 0.37
CA PRO A 194 11.60 12.56 -0.46
C PRO A 194 10.65 11.39 -0.69
N VAL A 195 10.69 10.83 -1.90
CA VAL A 195 9.81 9.72 -2.32
C VAL A 195 10.62 8.57 -2.89
N LEU A 196 10.36 7.36 -2.41
CA LEU A 196 10.84 6.11 -2.99
C LEU A 196 9.67 5.36 -3.63
N VAL A 197 9.86 4.95 -4.88
CA VAL A 197 8.94 4.05 -5.58
C VAL A 197 9.63 2.71 -5.77
N VAL A 198 9.08 1.65 -5.19
CA VAL A 198 9.55 0.28 -5.39
C VAL A 198 8.56 -0.44 -6.28
N ALA A 199 9.02 -0.96 -7.41
CA ALA A 199 8.20 -1.68 -8.38
C ALA A 199 8.76 -3.08 -8.64
N GLY A 200 7.90 -4.09 -8.65
CA GLY A 200 8.29 -5.43 -9.09
C GLY A 200 8.32 -5.52 -10.62
N ALA A 201 9.37 -6.13 -11.19
CA ALA A 201 9.53 -6.24 -12.64
C ALA A 201 8.44 -7.11 -13.30
N HIS A 202 7.81 -8.00 -12.54
CA HIS A 202 6.76 -8.90 -13.00
C HIS A 202 5.34 -8.41 -12.69
N ASP A 203 5.19 -7.22 -12.08
CA ASP A 203 3.87 -6.63 -11.84
C ASP A 203 3.28 -6.09 -13.15
N ALA A 204 2.30 -6.78 -13.70
CA ALA A 204 1.68 -6.41 -14.97
C ALA A 204 0.79 -5.15 -14.86
N ALA A 205 0.38 -4.77 -13.64
CA ALA A 205 -0.53 -3.63 -13.41
C ALA A 205 0.22 -2.36 -12.97
N LEU A 206 1.08 -2.47 -11.95
CA LEU A 206 1.75 -1.33 -11.31
C LEU A 206 3.28 -1.47 -11.30
N GLY A 207 3.80 -2.14 -12.33
CA GLY A 207 5.23 -2.37 -12.52
C GLY A 207 6.00 -1.11 -12.93
N PRO A 208 7.28 -1.26 -13.35
CA PRO A 208 8.19 -0.14 -13.57
C PRO A 208 7.71 0.88 -14.60
N ASP A 209 7.02 0.45 -15.65
CA ASP A 209 6.55 1.37 -16.69
C ASP A 209 5.35 2.18 -16.22
N ALA A 210 4.43 1.57 -15.47
CA ALA A 210 3.35 2.29 -14.81
C ALA A 210 3.90 3.31 -13.80
N ALA A 211 4.91 2.93 -13.00
CA ALA A 211 5.57 3.84 -12.06
C ALA A 211 6.20 5.05 -12.75
N LYS A 212 6.89 4.85 -13.88
CA LYS A 212 7.47 5.94 -14.70
C LYS A 212 6.41 6.84 -15.30
N ALA A 213 5.28 6.27 -15.76
CA ALA A 213 4.20 7.02 -16.41
C ALA A 213 3.33 7.80 -15.42
N THR A 214 3.37 7.48 -14.12
CA THR A 214 2.51 8.07 -13.10
C THR A 214 3.29 8.72 -11.96
N TRP A 215 3.90 7.94 -11.08
CA TRP A 215 4.62 8.44 -9.89
C TRP A 215 5.74 9.42 -10.23
N LEU A 216 6.61 9.07 -11.19
CA LEU A 216 7.73 9.91 -11.60
C LEU A 216 7.31 11.17 -12.38
N GLN A 217 6.06 11.25 -12.81
CA GLN A 217 5.51 12.46 -13.41
C GLN A 217 5.00 13.45 -12.36
N ILE A 218 4.52 12.94 -11.23
CA ILE A 218 3.97 13.78 -10.14
C ILE A 218 5.06 14.17 -9.15
N TYR A 219 5.98 13.25 -8.82
CA TYR A 219 7.04 13.45 -7.84
C TYR A 219 8.40 13.65 -8.53
N PRO A 220 8.85 14.90 -8.73
CA PRO A 220 10.05 15.18 -9.55
C PRO A 220 11.35 14.65 -8.95
N ASN A 221 11.37 14.41 -7.64
CA ASN A 221 12.54 13.92 -6.88
C ASN A 221 12.39 12.45 -6.44
N ALA A 222 11.43 11.70 -7.01
CA ALA A 222 11.23 10.31 -6.65
C ALA A 222 12.38 9.43 -7.16
N GLU A 223 12.85 8.55 -6.28
CA GLU A 223 13.74 7.46 -6.64
C GLU A 223 12.92 6.24 -7.06
N LEU A 224 13.32 5.54 -8.14
CA LEU A 224 12.71 4.28 -8.56
C LEU A 224 13.66 3.11 -8.33
N VAL A 225 13.24 2.15 -7.54
CA VAL A 225 13.90 0.85 -7.38
C VAL A 225 13.06 -0.24 -8.01
N VAL A 226 13.66 -1.00 -8.92
CA VAL A 226 13.00 -2.15 -9.58
C VAL A 226 13.54 -3.44 -8.99
N LEU A 227 12.64 -4.24 -8.40
CA LEU A 227 12.97 -5.57 -7.91
C LEU A 227 12.75 -6.60 -9.02
N ALA A 228 13.86 -7.07 -9.60
CA ALA A 228 13.86 -7.90 -10.81
C ALA A 228 13.05 -9.21 -10.67
N GLU A 229 13.06 -9.80 -9.48
CA GLU A 229 12.41 -11.09 -9.21
C GLU A 229 11.06 -10.94 -8.48
N ALA A 230 10.53 -9.72 -8.33
CA ALA A 230 9.24 -9.48 -7.70
C ALA A 230 8.16 -9.11 -8.71
N GLY A 231 6.91 -9.45 -8.38
CA GLY A 231 5.70 -8.87 -8.93
C GLY A 231 5.09 -7.88 -7.94
N HIS A 232 3.78 -7.95 -7.74
CA HIS A 232 2.99 -7.01 -6.94
C HIS A 232 3.20 -7.14 -5.42
N TYR A 233 3.70 -8.29 -4.95
CA TYR A 233 3.82 -8.59 -3.51
C TYR A 233 5.30 -8.79 -3.08
N PRO A 234 6.18 -7.80 -3.27
CA PRO A 234 7.62 -7.97 -2.96
C PRO A 234 7.87 -8.31 -1.49
N MET A 235 6.96 -7.98 -0.55
CA MET A 235 7.04 -8.36 0.87
C MET A 235 6.91 -9.88 1.08
N TYR A 236 6.39 -10.62 0.10
CA TYR A 236 6.33 -12.08 0.08
C TYR A 236 7.32 -12.68 -0.90
N GLU A 237 7.55 -12.03 -2.05
CA GLU A 237 8.32 -12.56 -3.17
C GLU A 237 9.84 -12.36 -2.98
N THR A 238 10.24 -11.17 -2.51
CA THR A 238 11.65 -10.77 -2.32
C THR A 238 11.83 -9.92 -1.06
N PRO A 239 11.39 -10.38 0.12
CA PRO A 239 11.25 -9.54 1.31
C PRO A 239 12.56 -8.90 1.77
N ALA A 240 13.68 -9.62 1.71
CA ALA A 240 14.98 -9.09 2.13
C ALA A 240 15.47 -7.93 1.22
N LEU A 241 15.24 -8.05 -0.10
CA LEU A 241 15.60 -6.99 -1.05
C LEU A 241 14.69 -5.77 -0.90
N LEU A 242 13.39 -6.00 -0.66
CA LEU A 242 12.45 -4.92 -0.38
C LEU A 242 12.88 -4.14 0.86
N VAL A 243 13.15 -4.84 1.97
CA VAL A 243 13.56 -4.21 3.23
C VAL A 243 14.86 -3.44 3.06
N ALA A 244 15.86 -4.02 2.39
CA ALA A 244 17.13 -3.33 2.14
C ALA A 244 16.93 -2.00 1.39
N ALA A 245 16.10 -1.99 0.33
CA ALA A 245 15.83 -0.77 -0.44
C ALA A 245 15.08 0.28 0.40
N VAL A 246 14.09 -0.14 1.18
CA VAL A 246 13.31 0.77 2.04
C VAL A 246 14.16 1.35 3.16
N GLU A 247 14.95 0.53 3.86
CA GLU A 247 15.79 0.98 4.97
C GLU A 247 16.95 1.87 4.50
N GLU A 248 17.59 1.55 3.36
CA GLU A 248 18.60 2.43 2.76
C GLU A 248 18.02 3.83 2.47
N PHE A 249 16.80 3.89 1.97
CA PHE A 249 16.12 5.16 1.74
C PHE A 249 15.77 5.87 3.06
N LEU A 250 15.12 5.17 4.01
CA LEU A 250 14.71 5.75 5.29
C LEU A 250 15.87 6.23 6.15
N ALA A 251 17.05 5.63 6.04
CA ALA A 251 18.26 6.06 6.76
C ALA A 251 18.80 7.42 6.30
N ARG A 252 18.39 7.89 5.11
CA ARG A 252 18.84 9.18 4.53
C ARG A 252 17.90 10.35 4.82
N VAL A 253 16.73 10.11 5.44
CA VAL A 253 15.66 11.10 5.62
C VAL A 253 15.28 11.36 7.07
#